data_434d17b710405e8b0884978649061282
#
_entry.id   434d17b710405e8b0884978649061282
#
_cell.length_a   1.000
_cell.length_b   1.000
_cell.length_c   1.000
_cell.angle_alpha   90.00
_cell.angle_beta   90.00
_cell.angle_gamma   90.00
#
_symmetry.space_group_name_H-M   'P 1'
#
loop_
_entity.id
_entity.type
_entity.pdbx_description
1 polymer ?
#
loop_
_entity_poly.entity_id
_entity_poly.type
_entity_poly.pdbx_seq_one_letter_code
_entity_poly.pdbx_strand_id
1 'polypeptide(L)'
;MLAVSQNNFIVYKSSAGSGKTFTLVKEYLKLALVNKHTLEKAYKGILAITFTNKAAAEMKWRIIKALKELSLESNEMLSSLISEELKISQLELKSRAEIVLTHILHNYSDFSIGTIDSFTHRIIRTFALDLKLPINFQIETDSDAVFKKVISALINNLGKDKLITDYLVQFSLAQIEDNKNWDPEQTLIDFIKEINKEGIGDLINQL
;
A
#
# COMPACT_ATOMS: atom_id res chain seq x y z
N MET A 1 11.04 11.27 31.98
CA MET A 1 11.09 9.97 31.31
C MET A 1 9.69 9.34 31.46
N LEU A 2 8.78 9.62 30.50
CA LEU A 2 7.44 9.08 30.53
C LEU A 2 7.53 7.61 30.09
N ALA A 3 7.12 6.69 30.96
CA ALA A 3 6.99 5.28 30.64
C ALA A 3 5.97 5.14 29.50
N VAL A 4 6.45 4.88 28.31
CA VAL A 4 5.64 4.35 27.21
C VAL A 4 5.14 3.01 27.72
N SER A 5 3.83 2.83 27.83
CA SER A 5 3.23 1.55 28.21
C SER A 5 3.80 0.47 27.30
N GLN A 6 4.23 -0.65 27.89
CA GLN A 6 4.94 -1.74 27.20
C GLN A 6 4.10 -2.54 26.21
N ASN A 7 2.94 -2.06 25.80
CA ASN A 7 2.15 -2.69 24.76
C ASN A 7 2.56 -2.14 23.38
N ASN A 8 3.50 -2.83 22.74
CA ASN A 8 3.91 -2.53 21.36
C ASN A 8 2.81 -2.79 20.33
N PHE A 9 1.66 -3.33 20.75
CA PHE A 9 0.55 -3.68 19.86
C PHE A 9 -0.80 -3.39 20.53
N ILE A 10 -1.61 -2.55 19.89
CA ILE A 10 -2.94 -2.17 20.37
C ILE A 10 -3.99 -2.48 19.27
N VAL A 11 -5.03 -3.20 19.64
CA VAL A 11 -6.17 -3.51 18.75
C VAL A 11 -7.42 -2.77 19.20
N TYR A 12 -7.96 -1.93 18.32
CA TYR A 12 -9.24 -1.26 18.52
C TYR A 12 -10.35 -2.04 17.80
N LYS A 13 -11.19 -2.76 18.55
CA LYS A 13 -12.38 -3.42 18.00
C LYS A 13 -13.52 -2.42 17.92
N SER A 14 -14.11 -2.26 16.74
CA SER A 14 -15.23 -1.33 16.56
C SER A 14 -16.14 -1.76 15.39
N SER A 15 -17.46 -1.60 15.57
CA SER A 15 -18.47 -1.84 14.52
C SER A 15 -18.49 -0.71 13.47
N ALA A 16 -19.24 -0.89 12.38
CA ALA A 16 -19.46 0.20 11.41
C ALA A 16 -20.15 1.40 12.11
N GLY A 17 -19.69 2.63 11.82
CA GLY A 17 -20.22 3.85 12.42
C GLY A 17 -19.76 4.19 13.84
N SER A 18 -18.96 3.36 14.50
CA SER A 18 -18.54 3.51 15.91
C SER A 18 -17.34 4.44 16.15
N GLY A 19 -17.02 5.34 15.22
CA GLY A 19 -15.96 6.32 15.42
C GLY A 19 -14.54 5.84 15.16
N LYS A 20 -14.32 4.72 14.41
CA LYS A 20 -12.97 4.19 14.06
C LYS A 20 -12.03 5.26 13.53
N THR A 21 -12.48 6.06 12.58
CA THR A 21 -11.67 7.12 11.97
C THR A 21 -11.30 8.19 12.98
N PHE A 22 -12.22 8.53 13.90
CA PHE A 22 -11.92 9.47 14.99
C PHE A 22 -10.84 8.92 15.91
N THR A 23 -10.94 7.65 16.32
CA THR A 23 -9.94 6.99 17.16
C THR A 23 -8.57 6.99 16.48
N LEU A 24 -8.49 6.64 15.19
CA LEU A 24 -7.23 6.66 14.44
C LEU A 24 -6.62 8.07 14.33
N VAL A 25 -7.46 9.09 14.06
CA VAL A 25 -7.00 10.49 14.05
C VAL A 25 -6.48 10.90 15.41
N LYS A 26 -7.19 10.56 16.50
CA LYS A 26 -6.77 10.84 17.86
C LYS A 26 -5.41 10.20 18.18
N GLU A 27 -5.23 8.90 17.88
CA GLU A 27 -3.96 8.21 18.11
C GLU A 27 -2.83 8.81 17.27
N TYR A 28 -3.10 9.17 16.02
CA TYR A 28 -2.12 9.88 15.18
C TYR A 28 -1.68 11.20 15.83
N LEU A 29 -2.63 12.01 16.28
CA LEU A 29 -2.34 13.30 16.94
C LEU A 29 -1.52 13.12 18.20
N LYS A 30 -1.82 12.12 19.01
CA LYS A 30 -1.02 11.80 20.20
C LYS A 30 0.43 11.50 19.85
N LEU A 31 0.66 10.62 18.86
CA LEU A 31 2.01 10.28 18.42
C LEU A 31 2.76 11.51 17.87
N ALA A 32 2.09 12.36 17.10
CA ALA A 32 2.69 13.55 16.50
C ALA A 32 2.99 14.66 17.52
N LEU A 33 2.21 14.74 18.61
CA LEU A 33 2.29 15.85 19.57
C LEU A 33 2.96 15.50 20.90
N VAL A 34 3.26 14.22 21.16
CA VAL A 34 3.76 13.76 22.47
C VAL A 34 5.12 14.35 22.84
N ASN A 35 6.03 14.44 21.90
CA ASN A 35 7.42 14.83 22.18
C ASN A 35 7.73 16.24 21.65
N LYS A 36 7.83 17.22 22.54
CA LYS A 36 8.08 18.62 22.16
C LYS A 36 9.46 18.86 21.50
N HIS A 37 10.42 17.98 21.70
CA HIS A 37 11.76 18.12 21.11
C HIS A 37 11.86 17.63 19.67
N THR A 38 10.84 16.93 19.17
CA THR A 38 10.83 16.34 17.83
C THR A 38 9.58 16.69 17.01
N LEU A 39 8.81 17.71 17.42
CA LEU A 39 7.55 18.09 16.77
C LEU A 39 7.69 18.28 15.26
N GLU A 40 8.78 18.93 14.82
CA GLU A 40 9.06 19.19 13.40
C GLU A 40 9.23 17.92 12.56
N LYS A 41 9.59 16.80 13.20
CA LYS A 41 9.92 15.54 12.53
C LYS A 41 9.02 14.37 12.98
N ALA A 42 8.27 14.52 14.07
CA ALA A 42 7.50 13.42 14.67
C ALA A 42 6.55 12.75 13.66
N TYR A 43 5.82 13.54 12.86
CA TYR A 43 4.90 13.04 11.85
C TYR A 43 5.58 12.23 10.73
N LYS A 44 6.87 12.46 10.46
CA LYS A 44 7.63 11.71 9.44
C LYS A 44 7.86 10.25 9.85
N GLY A 45 7.92 9.98 11.15
CA GLY A 45 8.06 8.62 11.70
C GLY A 45 6.74 7.87 11.86
N ILE A 46 5.61 8.49 11.51
CA ILE A 46 4.30 7.86 11.63
C ILE A 46 3.83 7.37 10.26
N LEU A 47 3.58 6.07 10.16
CA LEU A 47 3.00 5.45 8.97
C LEU A 47 1.55 5.07 9.25
N ALA A 48 0.62 5.58 8.44
CA ALA A 48 -0.77 5.16 8.47
C ALA A 48 -1.18 4.52 7.13
N ILE A 49 -1.75 3.33 7.20
CA ILE A 49 -2.09 2.54 6.02
C ILE A 49 -3.59 2.29 5.96
N THR A 50 -4.16 2.42 4.77
CA THR A 50 -5.56 2.15 4.46
C THR A 50 -5.68 1.23 3.24
N PHE A 51 -6.89 0.75 2.95
CA PHE A 51 -7.12 -0.06 1.75
C PHE A 51 -7.38 0.78 0.49
N THR A 52 -7.97 1.97 0.62
CA THR A 52 -8.39 2.76 -0.54
C THR A 52 -7.76 4.15 -0.53
N ASN A 53 -7.51 4.69 -1.71
CA ASN A 53 -7.02 6.06 -1.87
C ASN A 53 -7.99 7.09 -1.28
N LYS A 54 -9.30 6.83 -1.39
CA LYS A 54 -10.34 7.68 -0.78
C LYS A 54 -10.21 7.74 0.74
N ALA A 55 -10.02 6.59 1.40
CA ALA A 55 -9.83 6.53 2.85
C ALA A 55 -8.52 7.20 3.28
N ALA A 56 -7.45 7.04 2.52
CA ALA A 56 -6.18 7.72 2.78
C ALA A 56 -6.31 9.25 2.68
N ALA A 57 -6.98 9.75 1.62
CA ALA A 57 -7.23 11.17 1.44
C ALA A 57 -8.11 11.74 2.56
N GLU A 58 -9.17 11.02 2.94
CA GLU A 58 -10.05 11.40 4.05
C GLU A 58 -9.27 11.46 5.38
N MET A 59 -8.43 10.49 5.67
CA MET A 59 -7.61 10.48 6.88
C MET A 59 -6.65 11.66 6.92
N LYS A 60 -5.95 11.95 5.82
CA LYS A 60 -5.08 13.13 5.69
C LYS A 60 -5.84 14.41 5.98
N TRP A 61 -6.99 14.58 5.35
CA TRP A 61 -7.82 15.77 5.54
C TRP A 61 -8.27 15.91 7.00
N ARG A 62 -8.73 14.84 7.64
CA ARG A 62 -9.19 14.86 9.04
C ARG A 62 -8.06 15.20 10.01
N ILE A 63 -6.84 14.70 9.80
CA ILE A 63 -5.70 15.02 10.65
C ILE A 63 -5.31 16.49 10.51
N ILE A 64 -5.21 17.01 9.27
CA ILE A 64 -4.90 18.42 9.02
C ILE A 64 -5.99 19.33 9.61
N LYS A 65 -7.26 18.96 9.42
CA LYS A 65 -8.39 19.69 10.02
C LYS A 65 -8.29 19.72 11.55
N ALA A 66 -8.04 18.58 12.17
CA ALA A 66 -7.92 18.47 13.62
C ALA A 66 -6.73 19.28 14.16
N LEU A 67 -5.57 19.24 13.51
CA LEU A 67 -4.41 20.08 13.87
C LEU A 67 -4.74 21.56 13.76
N LYS A 68 -5.46 21.97 12.71
CA LYS A 68 -5.93 23.36 12.55
C LYS A 68 -6.91 23.75 13.64
N GLU A 69 -7.87 22.90 13.98
CA GLU A 69 -8.82 23.14 15.06
C GLU A 69 -8.12 23.29 16.41
N LEU A 70 -7.11 22.47 16.71
CA LEU A 70 -6.29 22.57 17.92
C LEU A 70 -5.46 23.85 17.95
N SER A 71 -4.87 24.26 16.84
CA SER A 71 -4.07 25.49 16.75
C SER A 71 -4.91 26.76 16.88
N LEU A 72 -6.19 26.71 16.51
CA LEU A 72 -7.12 27.83 16.62
C LEU A 72 -8.03 27.76 17.86
N GLU A 73 -7.88 26.73 18.70
CA GLU A 73 -8.74 26.48 19.88
C GLU A 73 -10.23 26.41 19.56
N SER A 74 -10.58 26.01 18.32
CA SER A 74 -11.95 25.98 17.82
C SER A 74 -12.72 24.69 18.15
N ASN A 75 -12.08 23.71 18.76
CA ASN A 75 -12.66 22.42 19.14
C ASN A 75 -12.26 22.07 20.59
N GLU A 76 -13.04 22.58 21.55
CA GLU A 76 -12.78 22.41 22.99
C GLU A 76 -12.78 20.92 23.40
N MET A 77 -13.70 20.13 22.85
CA MET A 77 -13.79 18.69 23.17
C MET A 77 -12.53 17.95 22.77
N LEU A 78 -12.02 18.16 21.55
CA LEU A 78 -10.80 17.53 21.08
C LEU A 78 -9.58 18.04 21.85
N SER A 79 -9.53 19.35 22.12
CA SER A 79 -8.45 19.99 22.88
C SER A 79 -8.35 19.42 24.30
N SER A 80 -9.46 19.33 25.02
CA SER A 80 -9.52 18.77 26.38
C SER A 80 -9.07 17.30 26.37
N LEU A 81 -9.59 16.50 25.43
CA LEU A 81 -9.27 15.07 25.34
C LEU A 81 -7.79 14.83 25.08
N ILE A 82 -7.17 15.54 24.14
CA ILE A 82 -5.75 15.36 23.80
C ILE A 82 -4.85 15.93 24.90
N SER A 83 -5.17 17.10 25.48
CA SER A 83 -4.39 17.70 26.55
C SER A 83 -4.35 16.84 27.81
N GLU A 84 -5.48 16.20 28.15
CA GLU A 84 -5.57 15.26 29.28
C GLU A 84 -4.73 14.00 29.04
N GLU A 85 -4.85 13.39 27.87
CA GLU A 85 -4.08 12.19 27.55
C GLU A 85 -2.57 12.45 27.45
N LEU A 86 -2.14 13.59 26.92
CA LEU A 86 -0.73 13.99 26.86
C LEU A 86 -0.21 14.63 28.15
N LYS A 87 -1.10 14.95 29.10
CA LYS A 87 -0.80 15.66 30.38
C LYS A 87 -0.06 16.99 30.14
N ILE A 88 -0.54 17.78 29.19
CA ILE A 88 -0.03 19.12 28.87
C ILE A 88 -1.13 20.17 28.95
N SER A 89 -0.75 21.44 29.07
CA SER A 89 -1.71 22.54 29.05
C SER A 89 -2.31 22.75 27.66
N GLN A 90 -3.51 23.31 27.59
CA GLN A 90 -4.13 23.65 26.29
C GLN A 90 -3.29 24.63 25.48
N LEU A 91 -2.65 25.60 26.16
CA LEU A 91 -1.74 26.53 25.51
C LEU A 91 -0.53 25.84 24.86
N GLU A 92 0.05 24.86 25.57
CA GLU A 92 1.14 24.05 25.01
C GLU A 92 0.66 23.16 23.86
N LEU A 93 -0.52 22.57 23.97
CA LEU A 93 -1.14 21.78 22.90
C LEU A 93 -1.34 22.61 21.64
N LYS A 94 -1.88 23.82 21.77
CA LYS A 94 -2.05 24.79 20.68
C LYS A 94 -0.72 25.04 19.95
N SER A 95 0.31 25.42 20.69
CA SER A 95 1.65 25.70 20.12
C SER A 95 2.24 24.47 19.40
N ARG A 96 2.12 23.28 20.01
CA ARG A 96 2.58 22.03 19.36
C ARG A 96 1.81 21.72 18.08
N ALA A 97 0.48 21.89 18.09
CA ALA A 97 -0.35 21.66 16.92
C ALA A 97 -0.02 22.61 15.76
N GLU A 98 0.25 23.88 16.07
CA GLU A 98 0.66 24.89 15.08
C GLU A 98 2.01 24.52 14.42
N ILE A 99 3.00 24.12 15.22
CA ILE A 99 4.32 23.68 14.72
C ILE A 99 4.15 22.48 13.79
N VAL A 100 3.47 21.41 14.24
CA VAL A 100 3.29 20.20 13.46
C VAL A 100 2.51 20.46 12.17
N LEU A 101 1.43 21.26 12.25
CA LEU A 101 0.65 21.64 11.07
C LEU A 101 1.51 22.35 10.02
N THR A 102 2.27 23.36 10.46
CA THR A 102 3.16 24.14 9.59
C THR A 102 4.17 23.22 8.90
N HIS A 103 4.82 22.34 9.64
CA HIS A 103 5.81 21.42 9.07
C HIS A 103 5.19 20.40 8.11
N ILE A 104 3.99 19.87 8.39
CA ILE A 104 3.27 18.99 7.46
C ILE A 104 2.95 19.73 6.15
N LEU A 105 2.48 20.96 6.23
CA LEU A 105 2.11 21.73 5.03
C LEU A 105 3.32 22.08 4.18
N HIS A 106 4.46 22.40 4.78
CA HIS A 106 5.72 22.67 4.07
C HIS A 106 6.38 21.41 3.49
N ASN A 107 6.19 20.26 4.10
CA ASN A 107 6.83 18.99 3.70
C ASN A 107 5.76 17.89 3.51
N TYR A 108 4.75 18.17 2.70
CA TYR A 108 3.59 17.28 2.55
C TYR A 108 3.93 15.89 2.01
N SER A 109 5.02 15.75 1.25
CA SER A 109 5.54 14.46 0.77
C SER A 109 5.94 13.50 1.88
N ASP A 110 6.34 14.04 3.04
CA ASP A 110 6.79 13.26 4.19
C ASP A 110 5.62 12.81 5.09
N PHE A 111 4.40 13.30 4.79
CA PHE A 111 3.18 12.92 5.50
C PHE A 111 2.69 11.55 5.03
N SER A 112 3.24 10.50 5.65
CA SER A 112 3.15 9.11 5.22
C SER A 112 1.81 8.45 5.55
N ILE A 113 0.76 8.86 4.85
CA ILE A 113 -0.56 8.23 4.88
C ILE A 113 -0.91 7.77 3.46
N GLY A 114 -1.18 6.50 3.26
CA GLY A 114 -1.44 5.94 1.95
C GLY A 114 -2.12 4.58 1.98
N THR A 115 -2.21 3.94 0.83
CA THR A 115 -2.69 2.57 0.73
C THR A 115 -1.57 1.56 0.97
N ILE A 116 -1.95 0.33 1.28
CA ILE A 116 -1.01 -0.79 1.41
C ILE A 116 -0.16 -0.95 0.14
N ASP A 117 -0.79 -0.86 -1.03
CA ASP A 117 -0.12 -0.98 -2.32
C ASP A 117 0.89 0.15 -2.55
N SER A 118 0.51 1.40 -2.24
CA SER A 118 1.41 2.55 -2.37
C SER A 118 2.60 2.46 -1.43
N PHE A 119 2.42 1.90 -0.24
CA PHE A 119 3.50 1.66 0.72
C PHE A 119 4.44 0.57 0.21
N THR A 120 3.91 -0.58 -0.22
CA THR A 120 4.69 -1.69 -0.79
C THR A 120 5.48 -1.24 -2.02
N HIS A 121 4.83 -0.50 -2.94
CA HIS A 121 5.49 0.06 -4.11
C HIS A 121 6.65 1.00 -3.75
N ARG A 122 6.48 1.83 -2.72
CA ARG A 122 7.55 2.72 -2.23
C ARG A 122 8.73 1.92 -1.66
N ILE A 123 8.47 0.83 -0.91
CA ILE A 123 9.53 -0.06 -0.42
C ILE A 123 10.29 -0.67 -1.59
N ILE A 124 9.59 -1.28 -2.55
CA ILE A 124 10.22 -1.91 -3.72
C ILE A 124 11.06 -0.89 -4.50
N ARG A 125 10.57 0.34 -4.69
CA ARG A 125 11.34 1.41 -5.34
C ARG A 125 12.63 1.77 -4.58
N THR A 126 12.59 1.78 -3.26
CA THR A 126 13.78 2.06 -2.44
C THR A 126 14.86 1.03 -2.65
N PHE A 127 14.48 -0.24 -2.84
CA PHE A 127 15.38 -1.36 -3.07
C PHE A 127 15.49 -1.79 -4.55
N ALA A 128 15.02 -0.95 -5.49
CA ALA A 128 14.97 -1.32 -6.91
C ALA A 128 16.34 -1.74 -7.48
N LEU A 129 17.41 -1.03 -7.10
CA LEU A 129 18.77 -1.35 -7.54
C LEU A 129 19.24 -2.71 -6.99
N ASP A 130 18.97 -2.99 -5.71
CA ASP A 130 19.34 -4.27 -5.09
C ASP A 130 18.57 -5.43 -5.72
N LEU A 131 17.31 -5.17 -6.10
CA LEU A 131 16.45 -6.13 -6.80
C LEU A 131 16.73 -6.22 -8.31
N LYS A 132 17.72 -5.47 -8.83
CA LYS A 132 18.05 -5.40 -10.27
C LYS A 132 16.85 -4.96 -11.14
N LEU A 133 15.96 -4.14 -10.59
CA LEU A 133 14.84 -3.56 -11.31
C LEU A 133 15.24 -2.22 -11.94
N PRO A 134 14.71 -1.86 -13.11
CA PRO A 134 14.90 -0.51 -13.65
C PRO A 134 14.23 0.52 -12.73
N ILE A 135 14.83 1.71 -12.60
CA ILE A 135 14.33 2.77 -11.70
C ILE A 135 12.89 3.19 -12.02
N ASN A 136 12.49 3.06 -13.30
CA ASN A 136 11.16 3.41 -13.81
C ASN A 136 10.24 2.19 -13.97
N PHE A 137 10.47 1.10 -13.23
CA PHE A 137 9.59 -0.07 -13.30
C PHE A 137 8.14 0.29 -12.96
N GLN A 138 7.23 -0.40 -13.60
CA GLN A 138 5.79 -0.31 -13.33
C GLN A 138 5.30 -1.64 -12.78
N ILE A 139 4.37 -1.59 -11.86
CA ILE A 139 3.68 -2.78 -11.36
C ILE A 139 2.43 -2.96 -12.21
N GLU A 140 2.35 -4.09 -12.91
CA GLU A 140 1.15 -4.51 -13.61
C GLU A 140 0.35 -5.43 -12.67
N THR A 141 -0.89 -5.07 -12.42
CA THR A 141 -1.81 -5.83 -11.57
C THR A 141 -2.74 -6.73 -12.37
N ASP A 142 -2.89 -6.46 -13.67
CA ASP A 142 -3.66 -7.29 -14.58
C ASP A 142 -2.76 -8.38 -15.20
N SER A 143 -2.59 -9.47 -14.47
CA SER A 143 -1.82 -10.63 -14.94
C SER A 143 -2.40 -11.24 -16.23
N ASP A 144 -3.72 -11.18 -16.42
CA ASP A 144 -4.38 -11.71 -17.62
C ASP A 144 -3.96 -10.94 -18.87
N ALA A 145 -3.85 -9.61 -18.79
CA ALA A 145 -3.35 -8.78 -19.88
C ALA A 145 -1.87 -9.10 -20.21
N VAL A 146 -1.06 -9.39 -19.20
CA VAL A 146 0.34 -9.80 -19.40
C VAL A 146 0.41 -11.17 -20.08
N PHE A 147 -0.34 -12.15 -19.60
CA PHE A 147 -0.35 -13.51 -20.19
C PHE A 147 -0.79 -13.49 -21.65
N LYS A 148 -1.85 -12.74 -21.98
CA LYS A 148 -2.28 -12.56 -23.37
C LYS A 148 -1.17 -11.99 -24.25
N LYS A 149 -0.47 -10.94 -23.78
CA LYS A 149 0.65 -10.36 -24.54
C LYS A 149 1.79 -11.38 -24.77
N VAL A 150 2.13 -12.16 -23.74
CA VAL A 150 3.17 -13.18 -23.83
C VAL A 150 2.79 -14.27 -24.84
N ILE A 151 1.57 -14.80 -24.75
CA ILE A 151 1.09 -15.84 -25.67
C ILE A 151 0.96 -15.30 -27.10
N SER A 152 0.42 -14.10 -27.28
CA SER A 152 0.38 -13.47 -28.62
C SER A 152 1.78 -13.27 -29.21
N ALA A 153 2.77 -12.87 -28.38
CA ALA A 153 4.16 -12.77 -28.82
C ALA A 153 4.76 -14.13 -29.18
N LEU A 154 4.45 -15.19 -28.44
CA LEU A 154 4.86 -16.57 -28.73
C LEU A 154 4.31 -17.03 -30.09
N ILE A 155 2.99 -16.85 -30.32
CA ILE A 155 2.31 -17.21 -31.56
C ILE A 155 2.88 -16.42 -32.75
N ASN A 156 3.11 -15.11 -32.60
CA ASN A 156 3.70 -14.26 -33.64
C ASN A 156 5.15 -14.64 -34.02
N ASN A 157 5.83 -15.42 -33.17
CA ASN A 157 7.18 -15.95 -33.46
C ASN A 157 7.18 -17.36 -34.06
N LEU A 158 5.99 -17.94 -34.33
CA LEU A 158 5.90 -19.20 -35.07
C LEU A 158 6.59 -19.12 -36.44
N GLY A 159 7.29 -20.18 -36.81
CA GLY A 159 8.09 -20.23 -38.01
C GLY A 159 9.52 -19.67 -37.88
N LYS A 160 9.85 -18.89 -36.84
CA LYS A 160 11.21 -18.39 -36.61
C LYS A 160 12.04 -19.37 -35.74
N ASP A 161 11.41 -19.92 -34.72
CA ASP A 161 12.02 -20.98 -33.88
C ASP A 161 11.36 -22.32 -34.23
N LYS A 162 12.18 -23.23 -34.78
CA LYS A 162 11.70 -24.51 -35.26
C LYS A 162 11.16 -25.37 -34.09
N LEU A 163 11.86 -25.40 -32.97
CA LEU A 163 11.50 -26.24 -31.83
C LEU A 163 10.14 -25.79 -31.22
N ILE A 164 9.97 -24.51 -30.99
CA ILE A 164 8.73 -23.96 -30.51
C ILE A 164 7.59 -24.18 -31.51
N THR A 165 7.87 -23.98 -32.80
CA THR A 165 6.90 -24.21 -33.88
C THR A 165 6.42 -25.67 -33.90
N ASP A 166 7.35 -26.62 -33.86
CA ASP A 166 7.03 -28.05 -33.90
C ASP A 166 6.19 -28.47 -32.68
N TYR A 167 6.51 -27.99 -31.48
CA TYR A 167 5.71 -28.26 -30.28
C TYR A 167 4.31 -27.70 -30.37
N LEU A 168 4.14 -26.46 -30.80
CA LEU A 168 2.81 -25.83 -30.90
C LEU A 168 1.96 -26.49 -31.99
N VAL A 169 2.55 -26.89 -33.11
CA VAL A 169 1.85 -27.65 -34.15
C VAL A 169 1.38 -29.01 -33.60
N GLN A 170 2.27 -29.77 -32.95
CA GLN A 170 1.88 -31.05 -32.34
C GLN A 170 0.80 -30.87 -31.28
N PHE A 171 0.89 -29.85 -30.44
CA PHE A 171 -0.15 -29.52 -29.46
C PHE A 171 -1.50 -29.24 -30.12
N SER A 172 -1.53 -28.40 -31.17
CA SER A 172 -2.77 -28.08 -31.89
C SER A 172 -3.37 -29.31 -32.58
N LEU A 173 -2.54 -30.18 -33.15
CA LEU A 173 -2.99 -31.44 -33.75
C LEU A 173 -3.62 -32.36 -32.69
N ALA A 174 -3.00 -32.52 -31.52
CA ALA A 174 -3.55 -33.31 -30.43
C ALA A 174 -4.90 -32.75 -29.93
N GLN A 175 -5.05 -31.41 -29.85
CA GLN A 175 -6.35 -30.79 -29.50
C GLN A 175 -7.45 -31.12 -30.51
N ILE A 176 -7.12 -31.14 -31.82
CA ILE A 176 -8.07 -31.53 -32.89
C ILE A 176 -8.48 -33.01 -32.75
N GLU A 177 -7.53 -33.89 -32.49
CA GLU A 177 -7.80 -35.34 -32.27
C GLU A 177 -8.72 -35.57 -31.07
N ASP A 178 -8.59 -34.76 -30.02
CA ASP A 178 -9.45 -34.76 -28.84
C ASP A 178 -10.81 -34.08 -29.05
N ASN A 179 -11.16 -33.63 -30.26
CA ASN A 179 -12.35 -32.82 -30.57
C ASN A 179 -12.45 -31.51 -29.76
N LYS A 180 -11.32 -30.93 -29.35
CA LYS A 180 -11.21 -29.64 -28.68
C LYS A 180 -10.96 -28.51 -29.70
N ASN A 181 -10.99 -27.27 -29.22
CA ASN A 181 -10.69 -26.12 -30.08
C ASN A 181 -9.23 -26.19 -30.55
N TRP A 182 -9.01 -26.04 -31.84
CA TRP A 182 -7.68 -26.06 -32.47
C TRP A 182 -6.84 -24.81 -32.09
N ASP A 183 -7.51 -23.71 -31.68
CA ASP A 183 -6.83 -22.48 -31.27
C ASP A 183 -6.11 -22.68 -29.93
N PRO A 184 -4.77 -22.68 -29.92
CA PRO A 184 -4.01 -22.91 -28.71
C PRO A 184 -4.00 -21.70 -27.77
N GLU A 185 -4.42 -20.50 -28.21
CA GLU A 185 -4.24 -19.26 -27.45
C GLU A 185 -4.91 -19.32 -26.09
N GLN A 186 -6.20 -19.67 -26.05
CA GLN A 186 -6.94 -19.71 -24.78
C GLN A 186 -6.42 -20.85 -23.87
N THR A 187 -6.12 -22.00 -24.43
CA THR A 187 -5.62 -23.15 -23.66
C THR A 187 -4.23 -22.83 -23.04
N LEU A 188 -3.37 -22.15 -23.78
CA LEU A 188 -2.07 -21.71 -23.27
C LEU A 188 -2.22 -20.62 -22.20
N ILE A 189 -3.16 -19.70 -22.32
CA ILE A 189 -3.46 -18.70 -21.29
C ILE A 189 -3.91 -19.39 -20.00
N ASP A 190 -4.82 -20.35 -20.09
CA ASP A 190 -5.32 -21.07 -18.94
C ASP A 190 -4.21 -21.92 -18.28
N PHE A 191 -3.33 -22.53 -19.09
CA PHE A 191 -2.17 -23.29 -18.62
C PHE A 191 -1.16 -22.37 -17.87
N ILE A 192 -0.84 -21.18 -18.40
CA ILE A 192 0.04 -20.23 -17.73
C ILE A 192 -0.56 -19.76 -16.40
N LYS A 193 -1.87 -19.52 -16.36
CA LYS A 193 -2.56 -19.19 -15.11
C LYS A 193 -2.41 -20.29 -14.06
N GLU A 194 -2.52 -21.53 -14.47
CA GLU A 194 -2.35 -22.68 -13.58
C GLU A 194 -0.92 -22.77 -13.03
N ILE A 195 0.08 -22.67 -13.91
CA ILE A 195 1.52 -22.72 -13.55
C ILE A 195 1.89 -21.56 -12.60
N ASN A 196 1.25 -20.40 -12.74
CA ASN A 196 1.58 -19.21 -11.94
C ASN A 196 0.87 -19.16 -10.58
N LYS A 197 0.08 -20.18 -10.22
CA LYS A 197 -0.49 -20.30 -8.87
C LYS A 197 0.63 -20.54 -7.85
N GLU A 198 0.46 -19.97 -6.64
CA GLU A 198 1.41 -20.17 -5.54
C GLU A 198 1.68 -21.66 -5.27
N GLY A 199 2.94 -22.01 -5.14
CA GLY A 199 3.40 -23.38 -4.83
C GLY A 199 3.68 -24.28 -6.05
N ILE A 200 3.25 -23.94 -7.27
CA ILE A 200 3.53 -24.76 -8.47
C ILE A 200 4.95 -24.51 -8.98
N GLY A 201 5.50 -23.30 -8.81
CA GLY A 201 6.87 -22.98 -9.22
C GLY A 201 7.92 -23.90 -8.59
N ASP A 202 7.76 -24.30 -7.34
CA ASP A 202 8.66 -25.22 -6.65
C ASP A 202 8.56 -26.66 -7.20
N LEU A 203 7.38 -27.06 -7.68
CA LEU A 203 7.16 -28.37 -8.29
C LEU A 203 7.76 -28.44 -9.70
N ILE A 204 7.68 -27.35 -10.47
CA ILE A 204 8.29 -27.29 -11.84
C ILE A 204 9.82 -27.36 -11.77
N ASN A 205 10.43 -26.75 -10.74
CA ASN A 205 11.87 -26.80 -10.55
C ASN A 205 12.40 -28.20 -10.12
N GLN A 206 11.52 -29.14 -9.79
CA GLN A 206 11.85 -30.52 -9.42
C GLN A 206 11.71 -31.51 -10.61
N LEU A 207 11.16 -31.07 -11.74
CA LEU A 207 11.05 -31.80 -13.00
C LEU A 207 12.24 -31.51 -13.92
#